data_3539139a1368d3f772d51043d0876cb5
#
_entry.id   3539139a1368d3f772d51043d0876cb5
#
_cell.length_a   1.000
_cell.length_b   1.000
_cell.length_c   1.000
_cell.angle_alpha   90.00
_cell.angle_beta   90.00
_cell.angle_gamma   90.00
#
_symmetry.space_group_name_H-M   'P 1'
#
loop_
_entity.id
_entity.type
_entity.pdbx_description
1 polymer ?
#
loop_
_entity_poly.entity_id
_entity_poly.type
_entity_poly.pdbx_seq_one_letter_code
_entity_poly.pdbx_strand_id
1 'polypeptide(L)'
;IIRNSIGYTHANVKVCATHAGITVGEDGASHQTFEDIALMRTIPGMTVINPCDGVSTEVLLKQAIAYNGPCYVRLGRAAVPIFYKPADFIELGKGNWLRRGNRATIVATGIMVNEAMEAAIRLEASGIQVGVIDMHTIKPLDEKILLEAADIGPIVTAEEHSVIGGLGSAVAETLSRLNPVRIETVSYTHLRAHE
;
A
#
# COMPACT_ATOMS: atom_id res chain seq x y z
N ILE A 1 -6.22 -13.54 -18.48
CA ILE A 1 -5.66 -12.66 -19.53
C ILE A 1 -4.43 -11.93 -19.01
N ILE A 2 -4.47 -11.14 -17.93
CA ILE A 2 -3.34 -10.32 -17.45
C ILE A 2 -2.06 -11.16 -17.25
N ARG A 3 -2.15 -12.33 -16.59
CA ARG A 3 -0.97 -13.20 -16.38
C ARG A 3 -0.33 -13.64 -17.69
N ASN A 4 -1.12 -14.12 -18.66
CA ASN A 4 -0.59 -14.72 -19.88
C ASN A 4 -0.22 -13.69 -20.95
N SER A 5 -1.03 -12.63 -21.10
CA SER A 5 -0.87 -11.67 -22.19
C SER A 5 -0.04 -10.45 -21.82
N ILE A 6 0.10 -10.15 -20.52
CA ILE A 6 0.84 -8.99 -20.03
C ILE A 6 2.06 -9.43 -19.24
N GLY A 7 1.86 -10.23 -18.19
CA GLY A 7 2.95 -10.64 -17.29
C GLY A 7 3.94 -11.58 -17.96
N TYR A 8 3.47 -12.67 -18.56
CA TYR A 8 4.34 -13.66 -19.20
C TYR A 8 5.14 -13.08 -20.38
N THR A 9 4.53 -12.19 -21.15
CA THR A 9 5.19 -11.53 -22.29
C THR A 9 6.01 -10.32 -21.91
N HIS A 10 6.01 -9.91 -20.63
CA HIS A 10 6.61 -8.66 -20.15
C HIS A 10 6.14 -7.43 -20.95
N ALA A 11 4.88 -7.44 -21.39
CA ALA A 11 4.34 -6.37 -22.20
C ALA A 11 4.35 -5.02 -21.44
N ASN A 12 4.71 -3.95 -22.15
CA ASN A 12 4.70 -2.59 -21.60
C ASN A 12 3.26 -2.05 -21.47
N VAL A 13 2.47 -2.64 -20.58
CA VAL A 13 1.06 -2.32 -20.34
C VAL A 13 0.85 -1.86 -18.91
N LYS A 14 0.06 -0.77 -18.76
CA LYS A 14 -0.36 -0.23 -17.45
C LYS A 14 -1.83 -0.53 -17.25
N VAL A 15 -2.12 -1.44 -16.31
CA VAL A 15 -3.49 -1.77 -15.91
C VAL A 15 -3.86 -0.83 -14.76
N CYS A 16 -4.64 0.21 -15.07
CA CYS A 16 -5.10 1.19 -14.09
C CYS A 16 -6.56 0.88 -13.74
N ALA A 17 -6.81 0.36 -12.55
CA ALA A 17 -8.13 0.00 -12.07
C ALA A 17 -8.59 0.94 -10.97
N THR A 18 -9.81 1.45 -11.08
CA THR A 18 -10.47 2.29 -10.07
C THR A 18 -11.47 1.48 -9.25
N HIS A 19 -11.98 2.07 -8.17
CA HIS A 19 -13.01 1.48 -7.31
C HIS A 19 -12.56 0.20 -6.60
N ALA A 20 -11.29 0.15 -6.21
CA ALA A 20 -10.77 -0.97 -5.43
C ALA A 20 -11.20 -0.91 -3.96
N GLY A 21 -11.26 -2.06 -3.30
CA GLY A 21 -11.54 -2.18 -1.88
C GLY A 21 -13.01 -2.28 -1.53
N ILE A 22 -13.34 -1.99 -0.26
CA ILE A 22 -14.71 -2.02 0.28
C ILE A 22 -15.40 -0.65 0.19
N THR A 23 -14.66 0.43 0.05
CA THR A 23 -15.18 1.81 0.01
C THR A 23 -15.83 2.18 -1.34
N VAL A 24 -16.16 1.18 -2.15
CA VAL A 24 -16.91 1.35 -3.41
C VAL A 24 -18.31 1.93 -3.16
N GLY A 25 -18.90 1.65 -1.99
CA GLY A 25 -20.18 2.22 -1.56
C GLY A 25 -21.40 1.55 -2.21
N GLU A 26 -22.23 2.32 -2.88
CA GLU A 26 -23.56 1.94 -3.35
C GLU A 26 -23.57 0.76 -4.33
N ASP A 27 -22.48 0.49 -5.05
CA ASP A 27 -22.39 -0.61 -6.01
C ASP A 27 -22.39 -1.99 -5.34
N GLY A 28 -22.15 -2.04 -4.03
CA GLY A 28 -22.28 -3.23 -3.20
C GLY A 28 -21.22 -4.31 -3.42
N ALA A 29 -21.44 -5.44 -2.77
CA ALA A 29 -20.47 -6.54 -2.66
C ALA A 29 -20.00 -7.12 -4.01
N SER A 30 -20.82 -7.06 -5.05
CA SER A 30 -20.46 -7.57 -6.39
C SER A 30 -19.39 -6.73 -7.10
N HIS A 31 -19.14 -5.51 -6.64
CA HIS A 31 -18.16 -4.59 -7.21
C HIS A 31 -16.95 -4.36 -6.28
N GLN A 32 -17.03 -4.84 -5.05
CA GLN A 32 -15.91 -4.78 -4.12
C GLN A 32 -14.81 -5.77 -4.54
N THR A 33 -13.55 -5.39 -4.34
CA THR A 33 -12.41 -6.25 -4.64
C THR A 33 -11.38 -6.20 -3.51
N PHE A 34 -10.99 -7.38 -3.02
CA PHE A 34 -10.06 -7.54 -1.89
C PHE A 34 -8.88 -8.44 -2.22
N GLU A 35 -8.78 -8.95 -3.44
CA GLU A 35 -7.84 -9.97 -3.86
C GLU A 35 -6.86 -9.46 -4.92
N ASP A 36 -7.10 -8.28 -5.45
CA ASP A 36 -6.41 -7.72 -6.62
C ASP A 36 -4.91 -7.53 -6.38
N ILE A 37 -4.50 -6.99 -5.22
CA ILE A 37 -3.07 -6.84 -4.88
C ILE A 37 -2.41 -8.22 -4.83
N ALA A 38 -3.02 -9.19 -4.15
CA ALA A 38 -2.49 -10.55 -4.05
C ALA A 38 -2.30 -11.19 -5.43
N LEU A 39 -3.32 -11.12 -6.28
CA LEU A 39 -3.29 -11.65 -7.64
C LEU A 39 -2.19 -10.99 -8.48
N MET A 40 -2.06 -9.68 -8.42
CA MET A 40 -1.05 -8.95 -9.20
C MET A 40 0.37 -9.16 -8.65
N ARG A 41 0.53 -9.29 -7.32
CA ARG A 41 1.83 -9.63 -6.72
C ARG A 41 2.37 -10.97 -7.18
N THR A 42 1.52 -11.98 -7.43
CA THR A 42 1.94 -13.31 -7.88
C THR A 42 2.43 -13.34 -9.33
N ILE A 43 2.11 -12.33 -10.13
CA ILE A 43 2.50 -12.29 -11.54
C ILE A 43 3.97 -11.87 -11.66
N PRO A 44 4.86 -12.69 -12.27
CA PRO A 44 6.24 -12.34 -12.49
C PRO A 44 6.38 -11.04 -13.29
N GLY A 45 7.32 -10.17 -12.87
CA GLY A 45 7.59 -8.90 -13.54
C GLY A 45 6.54 -7.80 -13.36
N MET A 46 5.37 -8.10 -12.79
CA MET A 46 4.34 -7.08 -12.53
C MET A 46 4.78 -6.14 -11.41
N THR A 47 4.77 -4.85 -11.67
CA THR A 47 4.87 -3.80 -10.65
C THR A 47 3.50 -3.48 -10.10
N VAL A 48 3.36 -3.35 -8.76
CA VAL A 48 2.08 -3.09 -8.09
C VAL A 48 2.16 -1.79 -7.31
N ILE A 49 1.28 -0.84 -7.65
CA ILE A 49 1.26 0.52 -7.15
C ILE A 49 -0.13 0.82 -6.57
N ASN A 50 -0.17 1.40 -5.37
CA ASN A 50 -1.42 1.83 -4.71
C ASN A 50 -1.18 3.19 -4.02
N PRO A 51 -1.27 4.32 -4.75
CA PRO A 51 -1.04 5.66 -4.22
C PRO A 51 -2.09 6.06 -3.20
N CYS A 52 -1.73 6.94 -2.26
CA CYS A 52 -2.59 7.35 -1.16
C CYS A 52 -3.37 8.65 -1.41
N ASP A 53 -2.93 9.49 -2.35
CA ASP A 53 -3.56 10.78 -2.65
C ASP A 53 -3.39 11.21 -4.12
N GLY A 54 -3.94 12.37 -4.46
CA GLY A 54 -3.89 12.89 -5.84
C GLY A 54 -2.48 13.24 -6.31
N VAL A 55 -1.62 13.74 -5.42
CA VAL A 55 -0.23 14.11 -5.76
C VAL A 55 0.61 12.87 -6.02
N SER A 56 0.57 11.90 -5.11
CA SER A 56 1.26 10.62 -5.29
C SER A 56 0.75 9.86 -6.51
N THR A 57 -0.56 9.93 -6.78
CA THR A 57 -1.17 9.34 -7.98
C THR A 57 -0.57 9.94 -9.26
N GLU A 58 -0.51 11.28 -9.37
CA GLU A 58 0.02 11.95 -10.55
C GLU A 58 1.50 11.59 -10.78
N VAL A 59 2.30 11.66 -9.73
CA VAL A 59 3.74 11.37 -9.81
C VAL A 59 4.00 9.91 -10.20
N LEU A 60 3.34 8.97 -9.53
CA LEU A 60 3.53 7.53 -9.77
C LEU A 60 2.99 7.09 -11.12
N LEU A 61 1.89 7.68 -11.60
CA LEU A 61 1.39 7.41 -12.97
C LEU A 61 2.37 7.88 -14.03
N LYS A 62 2.97 9.07 -13.89
CA LYS A 62 4.02 9.55 -14.83
C LYS A 62 5.21 8.61 -14.84
N GLN A 63 5.66 8.14 -13.68
CA GLN A 63 6.76 7.17 -13.57
C GLN A 63 6.37 5.80 -14.13
N ALA A 64 5.15 5.33 -13.87
CA ALA A 64 4.65 4.08 -14.44
C ALA A 64 4.59 4.13 -15.97
N ILE A 65 4.20 5.26 -16.57
CA ILE A 65 4.20 5.45 -18.03
C ILE A 65 5.62 5.37 -18.59
N ALA A 66 6.60 5.97 -17.90
CA ALA A 66 8.00 5.95 -18.31
C ALA A 66 8.69 4.59 -18.07
N TYR A 67 8.21 3.80 -17.12
CA TYR A 67 8.74 2.48 -16.81
C TYR A 67 8.47 1.49 -17.94
N ASN A 68 9.48 0.79 -18.42
CA ASN A 68 9.32 -0.23 -19.46
C ASN A 68 9.03 -1.60 -18.84
N GLY A 69 7.75 -1.93 -18.70
CA GLY A 69 7.30 -3.18 -18.12
C GLY A 69 5.83 -3.13 -17.68
N PRO A 70 5.25 -4.24 -17.23
CA PRO A 70 3.87 -4.29 -16.79
C PRO A 70 3.71 -3.64 -15.41
N CYS A 71 2.68 -2.78 -15.29
CA CYS A 71 2.28 -2.18 -14.01
C CYS A 71 0.80 -2.40 -13.76
N TYR A 72 0.46 -2.66 -12.51
CA TYR A 72 -0.89 -2.55 -11.99
C TYR A 72 -0.97 -1.33 -11.08
N VAL A 73 -1.82 -0.37 -11.41
CA VAL A 73 -2.08 0.83 -10.61
C VAL A 73 -3.47 0.73 -10.03
N ARG A 74 -3.53 0.59 -8.72
CA ARG A 74 -4.76 0.46 -7.95
C ARG A 74 -5.23 1.81 -7.48
N LEU A 75 -6.45 2.18 -7.82
CA LEU A 75 -7.03 3.48 -7.44
C LEU A 75 -8.33 3.26 -6.67
N GLY A 76 -8.51 4.02 -5.58
CA GLY A 76 -9.74 4.04 -4.80
C GLY A 76 -10.86 4.84 -5.50
N ARG A 77 -12.06 4.81 -4.89
CA ARG A 77 -13.21 5.65 -5.28
C ARG A 77 -13.35 6.87 -4.38
N ALA A 78 -13.13 6.70 -3.09
CA ALA A 78 -13.37 7.75 -2.11
C ALA A 78 -12.40 8.92 -2.25
N ALA A 79 -12.87 10.13 -1.96
CA ALA A 79 -12.01 11.28 -1.79
C ALA A 79 -11.13 11.10 -0.55
N VAL A 80 -9.85 11.44 -0.67
CA VAL A 80 -8.86 11.34 0.41
C VAL A 80 -8.17 12.68 0.62
N PRO A 81 -7.67 12.97 1.84
CA PRO A 81 -6.82 14.12 2.09
C PRO A 81 -5.55 14.08 1.26
N ILE A 82 -4.97 15.26 1.01
CA ILE A 82 -3.68 15.39 0.35
C ILE A 82 -2.58 15.41 1.42
N PHE A 83 -1.65 14.46 1.35
CA PHE A 83 -0.50 14.34 2.25
C PHE A 83 0.77 14.89 1.65
N TYR A 84 0.94 14.71 0.34
CA TYR A 84 2.13 15.13 -0.38
C TYR A 84 2.00 16.52 -0.99
N LYS A 85 3.13 17.23 -1.02
CA LYS A 85 3.28 18.48 -1.80
C LYS A 85 3.87 18.15 -3.18
N PRO A 86 3.64 18.98 -4.19
CA PRO A 86 4.21 18.73 -5.53
C PRO A 86 5.74 18.63 -5.59
N ALA A 87 6.44 19.17 -4.58
CA ALA A 87 7.90 19.11 -4.48
C ALA A 87 8.43 17.92 -3.67
N ASP A 88 7.54 17.11 -3.07
CA ASP A 88 7.97 15.96 -2.28
C ASP A 88 8.53 14.87 -3.19
N PHE A 89 9.56 14.19 -2.67
CA PHE A 89 10.19 13.09 -3.40
C PHE A 89 9.34 11.83 -3.28
N ILE A 90 8.81 11.39 -4.41
CA ILE A 90 8.05 10.14 -4.55
C ILE A 90 8.69 9.35 -5.70
N GLU A 91 9.13 8.14 -5.43
CA GLU A 91 9.82 7.30 -6.40
C GLU A 91 9.20 5.90 -6.46
N LEU A 92 8.94 5.42 -7.67
CA LEU A 92 8.47 4.07 -7.92
C LEU A 92 9.44 3.03 -7.32
N GLY A 93 8.91 2.08 -6.57
CA GLY A 93 9.73 1.07 -5.88
C GLY A 93 10.21 1.50 -4.50
N LYS A 94 9.81 2.68 -4.03
CA LYS A 94 10.12 3.18 -2.69
C LYS A 94 8.87 3.28 -1.83
N GLY A 95 9.11 3.48 -0.53
CA GLY A 95 8.12 3.93 0.44
C GLY A 95 8.53 5.28 0.99
N ASN A 96 7.58 6.03 1.54
CA ASN A 96 7.81 7.35 2.10
C ASN A 96 7.43 7.42 3.57
N TRP A 97 8.33 7.93 4.41
CA TRP A 97 7.97 8.34 5.76
C TRP A 97 7.11 9.60 5.71
N LEU A 98 5.84 9.48 6.09
CA LEU A 98 4.97 10.64 6.31
C LEU A 98 5.11 11.18 7.73
N ARG A 99 5.45 10.30 8.67
CA ARG A 99 5.68 10.66 10.07
C ARG A 99 6.74 9.75 10.67
N ARG A 100 7.66 10.30 11.43
CA ARG A 100 8.61 9.53 12.24
C ARG A 100 8.03 9.25 13.64
N GLY A 101 8.34 8.09 14.19
CA GLY A 101 7.97 7.66 15.54
C GLY A 101 9.13 6.92 16.23
N ASN A 102 8.94 6.51 17.47
CA ASN A 102 9.97 5.81 18.25
C ASN A 102 9.43 4.60 19.05
N ARG A 103 8.16 4.23 18.88
CA ARG A 103 7.52 3.12 19.62
C ARG A 103 7.06 1.99 18.73
N ALA A 104 6.57 2.32 17.57
CA ALA A 104 6.06 1.39 16.56
C ALA A 104 5.94 2.13 15.22
N THR A 105 5.71 1.39 14.14
CA THR A 105 5.48 1.96 12.81
C THR A 105 4.23 1.37 12.18
N ILE A 106 3.37 2.23 11.63
CA ILE A 106 2.26 1.80 10.75
C ILE A 106 2.75 1.90 9.31
N VAL A 107 2.73 0.78 8.60
CA VAL A 107 3.02 0.69 7.16
C VAL A 107 1.69 0.57 6.44
N ALA A 108 1.27 1.62 5.77
CA ALA A 108 -0.03 1.70 5.13
C ALA A 108 0.08 1.88 3.62
N THR A 109 -1.00 1.62 2.89
CA THR A 109 -1.08 1.84 1.45
C THR A 109 -2.47 2.34 1.04
N GLY A 110 -2.51 3.15 -0.02
CA GLY A 110 -3.75 3.69 -0.54
C GLY A 110 -4.54 4.49 0.50
N ILE A 111 -5.85 4.32 0.51
CA ILE A 111 -6.75 5.06 1.42
C ILE A 111 -6.41 4.84 2.91
N MET A 112 -5.85 3.69 3.28
CA MET A 112 -5.51 3.38 4.67
C MET A 112 -4.36 4.22 5.22
N VAL A 113 -3.66 4.97 4.40
CA VAL A 113 -2.66 5.97 4.85
C VAL A 113 -3.34 7.07 5.67
N ASN A 114 -4.55 7.50 5.28
CA ASN A 114 -5.32 8.45 6.07
C ASN A 114 -5.63 7.91 7.47
N GLU A 115 -6.16 6.70 7.55
CA GLU A 115 -6.50 6.06 8.82
C GLU A 115 -5.26 5.87 9.72
N ALA A 116 -4.13 5.52 9.10
CA ALA A 116 -2.84 5.39 9.79
C ALA A 116 -2.37 6.73 10.38
N MET A 117 -2.49 7.82 9.62
CA MET A 117 -2.14 9.17 10.08
C MET A 117 -3.04 9.64 11.23
N GLU A 118 -4.35 9.43 11.11
CA GLU A 118 -5.29 9.75 12.20
C GLU A 118 -5.01 8.93 13.47
N ALA A 119 -4.75 7.62 13.31
CA ALA A 119 -4.39 6.75 14.43
C ALA A 119 -3.11 7.24 15.14
N ALA A 120 -2.07 7.60 14.36
CA ALA A 120 -0.82 8.12 14.91
C ALA A 120 -1.01 9.44 15.67
N ILE A 121 -1.87 10.35 15.18
CA ILE A 121 -2.21 11.61 15.86
C ILE A 121 -2.94 11.34 17.19
N ARG A 122 -3.91 10.42 17.19
CA ARG A 122 -4.64 10.03 18.41
C ARG A 122 -3.73 9.40 19.46
N LEU A 123 -2.79 8.55 19.05
CA LEU A 123 -1.83 7.92 19.95
C LEU A 123 -0.85 8.94 20.54
N GLU A 124 -0.45 9.95 19.76
CA GLU A 124 0.41 11.03 20.27
C GLU A 124 -0.24 11.81 21.40
N ALA A 125 -1.55 12.05 21.36
CA ALA A 125 -2.29 12.67 22.44
C ALA A 125 -2.22 11.87 23.76
N SER A 126 -1.92 10.55 23.67
CA SER A 126 -1.67 9.65 24.80
C SER A 126 -0.17 9.46 25.11
N GLY A 127 0.71 10.24 24.49
CA GLY A 127 2.16 10.16 24.70
C GLY A 127 2.87 9.04 23.93
N ILE A 128 2.19 8.39 23.00
CA ILE A 128 2.73 7.27 22.20
C ILE A 128 3.08 7.78 20.80
N GLN A 129 4.38 7.85 20.47
CA GLN A 129 4.85 8.32 19.18
C GLN A 129 5.00 7.14 18.19
N VAL A 130 4.07 7.06 17.25
CA VAL A 130 4.03 6.04 16.20
C VAL A 130 4.43 6.67 14.87
N GLY A 131 5.31 5.98 14.14
CA GLY A 131 5.67 6.34 12.76
C GLY A 131 4.61 5.90 11.75
N VAL A 132 4.55 6.58 10.60
CA VAL A 132 3.70 6.20 9.48
C VAL A 132 4.51 6.20 8.19
N ILE A 133 4.46 5.09 7.48
CA ILE A 133 5.04 4.91 6.14
C ILE A 133 3.89 4.75 5.15
N ASP A 134 3.90 5.56 4.10
CA ASP A 134 3.15 5.27 2.87
C ASP A 134 3.95 4.30 2.01
N MET A 135 3.48 3.07 1.90
CA MET A 135 4.04 2.05 1.02
C MET A 135 3.25 2.01 -0.29
N HIS A 136 3.36 3.08 -1.05
CA HIS A 136 2.65 3.24 -2.32
C HIS A 136 3.09 2.26 -3.41
N THR A 137 4.27 1.66 -3.30
CA THR A 137 4.72 0.57 -4.19
C THR A 137 4.81 -0.72 -3.39
N ILE A 138 3.93 -1.68 -3.70
CA ILE A 138 3.85 -2.96 -2.99
C ILE A 138 4.76 -4.01 -3.65
N LYS A 139 5.02 -3.85 -4.93
CA LYS A 139 5.98 -4.69 -5.67
C LYS A 139 6.67 -3.87 -6.77
N PRO A 140 8.02 -3.75 -6.75
CA PRO A 140 8.91 -4.21 -5.69
C PRO A 140 8.66 -3.48 -4.38
N LEU A 141 8.90 -4.16 -3.25
CA LEU A 141 8.77 -3.57 -1.93
C LEU A 141 10.07 -2.86 -1.53
N ASP A 142 10.00 -1.73 -0.86
CA ASP A 142 11.18 -1.05 -0.32
C ASP A 142 11.67 -1.73 0.96
N GLU A 143 12.58 -2.69 0.81
CA GLU A 143 13.16 -3.43 1.94
C GLU A 143 13.91 -2.50 2.90
N LYS A 144 14.54 -1.43 2.40
CA LYS A 144 15.34 -0.52 3.22
C LYS A 144 14.48 0.24 4.24
N ILE A 145 13.38 0.83 3.81
CA ILE A 145 12.48 1.57 4.70
C ILE A 145 11.81 0.63 5.72
N LEU A 146 11.57 -0.63 5.34
CA LEU A 146 11.04 -1.64 6.26
C LEU A 146 12.06 -2.04 7.33
N LEU A 147 13.34 -2.15 6.98
CA LEU A 147 14.40 -2.40 7.96
C LEU A 147 14.52 -1.23 8.94
N GLU A 148 14.48 0.02 8.44
CA GLU A 148 14.44 1.21 9.31
C GLU A 148 13.24 1.16 10.29
N ALA A 149 12.07 0.73 9.81
CA ALA A 149 10.88 0.58 10.63
C ALA A 149 11.02 -0.55 11.67
N ALA A 150 11.60 -1.68 11.28
CA ALA A 150 11.83 -2.82 12.16
C ALA A 150 12.82 -2.51 13.30
N ASP A 151 13.82 -1.66 13.05
CA ASP A 151 14.76 -1.20 14.08
C ASP A 151 14.09 -0.31 15.14
N ILE A 152 12.96 0.33 14.82
CA ILE A 152 12.18 1.11 15.78
C ILE A 152 11.38 0.19 16.72
N GLY A 153 10.80 -0.90 16.19
CA GLY A 153 9.99 -1.84 16.98
C GLY A 153 8.86 -2.51 16.19
N PRO A 154 7.75 -2.85 16.86
CA PRO A 154 6.63 -3.54 16.23
C PRO A 154 6.07 -2.76 15.03
N ILE A 155 5.57 -3.50 14.05
CA ILE A 155 4.96 -2.95 12.85
C ILE A 155 3.47 -3.31 12.81
N VAL A 156 2.64 -2.36 12.41
CA VAL A 156 1.25 -2.58 12.04
C VAL A 156 1.12 -2.32 10.55
N THR A 157 0.63 -3.27 9.77
CA THR A 157 0.30 -3.02 8.37
C THR A 157 -1.16 -2.64 8.22
N ALA A 158 -1.47 -1.70 7.32
CA ALA A 158 -2.83 -1.25 7.09
C ALA A 158 -3.14 -1.18 5.58
N GLU A 159 -4.13 -1.95 5.16
CA GLU A 159 -4.54 -2.06 3.76
C GLU A 159 -6.04 -2.34 3.62
N GLU A 160 -6.66 -1.81 2.60
CA GLU A 160 -8.04 -2.11 2.21
C GLU A 160 -8.04 -3.30 1.24
N HIS A 161 -7.69 -4.48 1.75
CA HIS A 161 -7.49 -5.70 1.00
C HIS A 161 -7.64 -6.91 1.94
N SER A 162 -7.73 -8.12 1.40
CA SER A 162 -7.65 -9.35 2.22
C SER A 162 -6.29 -9.41 2.95
N VAL A 163 -6.28 -9.97 4.15
CA VAL A 163 -5.05 -10.24 4.90
C VAL A 163 -4.09 -11.18 4.13
N ILE A 164 -4.64 -11.98 3.22
CA ILE A 164 -3.88 -12.97 2.45
C ILE A 164 -3.30 -12.33 1.19
N GLY A 165 -1.97 -12.32 1.07
CA GLY A 165 -1.26 -11.95 -0.14
C GLY A 165 -1.13 -10.45 -0.43
N GLY A 166 -1.71 -9.56 0.41
CA GLY A 166 -1.62 -8.11 0.27
C GLY A 166 -0.31 -7.52 0.80
N LEU A 167 -0.38 -6.26 1.27
CA LEU A 167 0.74 -5.52 1.85
C LEU A 167 1.26 -6.21 3.11
N GLY A 168 0.36 -6.64 4.02
CA GLY A 168 0.74 -7.30 5.26
C GLY A 168 1.56 -8.56 5.01
N SER A 169 1.14 -9.39 4.04
CA SER A 169 1.90 -10.56 3.61
C SER A 169 3.28 -10.17 3.04
N ALA A 170 3.35 -9.13 2.19
CA ALA A 170 4.61 -8.67 1.59
C ALA A 170 5.61 -8.21 2.66
N VAL A 171 5.15 -7.45 3.65
CA VAL A 171 5.96 -6.97 4.78
C VAL A 171 6.43 -8.15 5.63
N ALA A 172 5.54 -9.10 5.96
CA ALA A 172 5.88 -10.28 6.74
C ALA A 172 6.89 -11.19 6.01
N GLU A 173 6.70 -11.46 4.72
CA GLU A 173 7.62 -12.22 3.88
C GLU A 173 9.03 -11.59 3.86
N THR A 174 9.09 -10.27 3.79
CA THR A 174 10.36 -9.53 3.76
C THR A 174 11.06 -9.57 5.11
N LEU A 175 10.35 -9.17 6.18
CA LEU A 175 10.97 -9.02 7.50
C LEU A 175 11.24 -10.34 8.20
N SER A 176 10.46 -11.39 7.94
CA SER A 176 10.78 -12.73 8.49
C SER A 176 12.16 -13.23 8.04
N ARG A 177 12.63 -12.77 6.88
CA ARG A 177 13.92 -13.12 6.31
C ARG A 177 15.05 -12.18 6.73
N LEU A 178 14.76 -10.86 6.83
CA LEU A 178 15.80 -9.84 6.97
C LEU A 178 15.99 -9.34 8.41
N ASN A 179 14.88 -9.07 9.12
CA ASN A 179 14.89 -8.57 10.51
C ASN A 179 13.53 -8.89 11.16
N PRO A 180 13.35 -10.10 11.74
CA PRO A 180 12.08 -10.51 12.30
C PRO A 180 11.63 -9.62 13.46
N VAL A 181 10.44 -9.04 13.33
CA VAL A 181 9.77 -8.25 14.36
C VAL A 181 8.32 -8.67 14.48
N ARG A 182 7.65 -8.26 15.58
CA ARG A 182 6.22 -8.46 15.72
C ARG A 182 5.48 -7.63 14.68
N ILE A 183 4.60 -8.29 13.90
CA ILE A 183 3.75 -7.64 12.90
C ILE A 183 2.30 -7.97 13.22
N GLU A 184 1.47 -6.93 13.25
CA GLU A 184 0.02 -7.02 13.29
C GLU A 184 -0.55 -6.46 11.97
N THR A 185 -1.68 -6.99 11.52
CA THR A 185 -2.28 -6.58 10.25
C THR A 185 -3.66 -6.00 10.47
N VAL A 186 -3.94 -4.86 9.89
CA VAL A 186 -5.28 -4.28 9.75
C VAL A 186 -5.70 -4.41 8.30
N SER A 187 -6.72 -5.20 8.05
CA SER A 187 -7.17 -5.55 6.70
C SER A 187 -8.65 -5.92 6.70
N TYR A 188 -9.21 -6.28 5.55
CA TYR A 188 -10.64 -6.58 5.39
C TYR A 188 -11.21 -7.55 6.43
N THR A 189 -10.48 -8.56 6.87
CA THR A 189 -10.95 -9.50 7.91
C THR A 189 -11.19 -8.85 9.27
N HIS A 190 -10.61 -7.69 9.52
CA HIS A 190 -10.83 -6.87 10.72
C HIS A 190 -11.82 -5.72 10.47
N LEU A 191 -11.91 -5.26 9.23
CA LEU A 191 -12.92 -4.31 8.79
C LEU A 191 -14.20 -5.13 8.52
N ARG A 192 -14.97 -5.42 9.56
CA ARG A 192 -16.30 -5.97 9.33
C ARG A 192 -17.06 -4.96 8.50
N ALA A 193 -17.46 -5.34 7.29
CA ALA A 193 -18.50 -4.63 6.57
C ALA A 193 -19.70 -4.61 7.51
N HIS A 194 -20.12 -3.44 7.96
CA HIS A 194 -21.41 -3.29 8.59
C HIS A 194 -22.42 -3.58 7.48
N GLU A 195 -23.06 -4.74 7.60
CA GLU A 195 -24.25 -5.09 6.85
C GLU A 195 -25.37 -4.09 7.16
#